data_4b0bc7d7bd65a713228aed03dd6e3f25
#
_entry.id   4b0bc7d7bd65a713228aed03dd6e3f25
#
_cell.length_a   1.000
_cell.length_b   1.000
_cell.length_c   1.000
_cell.angle_alpha   90.00
_cell.angle_beta   90.00
_cell.angle_gamma   90.00
#
_symmetry.space_group_name_H-M   'P 1'
#
loop_
_entity.id
_entity.type
_entity.pdbx_description
1 polymer ?
#
loop_
_entity_poly.entity_id
_entity_poly.type
_entity_poly.pdbx_seq_one_letter_code
_entity_poly.pdbx_strand_id
1 'polypeptide(L)'
;MALAAGLISRYLLRGSLLAVPGAAARAALQLAAVAMVLAAAMTRLWSSALVLAVMFAVASLTAARRSEAGRGSQWLAVALAAGMTAVMPLLLLTRVVPLTGVALVPVFGIVLGGTMTASAMAARRALDALSLRAGEVEAALSLGLSERDSRMEVIERPLTDALLPNLDQARTAGLVTLPGAFVGVLLATGSATQAGAVQVLVLISLLLAQACGVAVVGELVARGKITRVDPVPGRRPGRRFALLQRR
;
A
#
# COMPACT_ATOMS: atom_id res chain seq x y z
N MET A 1 14.51 16.02 16.54
CA MET A 1 14.51 14.63 16.06
C MET A 1 14.69 14.50 14.55
N ALA A 2 13.85 15.10 13.69
CA ALA A 2 13.98 14.96 12.22
C ALA A 2 15.33 15.42 11.65
N LEU A 3 15.90 16.50 12.17
CA LEU A 3 17.24 16.96 11.80
C LEU A 3 18.34 15.99 12.23
N ALA A 4 18.27 15.45 13.45
CA ALA A 4 19.21 14.44 13.93
C ALA A 4 19.18 13.17 13.06
N ALA A 5 17.98 12.68 12.71
CA ALA A 5 17.83 11.55 11.81
C ALA A 5 18.36 11.87 10.39
N GLY A 6 18.19 13.10 9.92
CA GLY A 6 18.77 13.57 8.65
C GLY A 6 20.32 13.58 8.67
N LEU A 7 20.91 14.01 9.78
CA LEU A 7 22.36 13.97 9.97
C LEU A 7 22.89 12.54 9.98
N ILE A 8 22.25 11.63 10.73
CA ILE A 8 22.60 10.20 10.76
C ILE A 8 22.51 9.59 9.36
N SER A 9 21.40 9.86 8.64
CA SER A 9 21.23 9.40 7.27
C SER A 9 22.34 9.91 6.34
N ARG A 10 22.76 11.15 6.49
CA ARG A 10 23.82 11.75 5.68
C ARG A 10 25.20 11.15 5.96
N TYR A 11 25.57 11.06 7.24
CA TYR A 11 26.94 10.67 7.63
C TYR A 11 27.16 9.16 7.62
N LEU A 12 26.15 8.36 8.03
CA LEU A 12 26.28 6.90 8.14
C LEU A 12 25.76 6.14 6.92
N LEU A 13 24.67 6.62 6.30
CA LEU A 13 24.00 5.90 5.22
C LEU A 13 24.19 6.53 3.83
N ARG A 14 25.01 7.60 3.74
CA ARG A 14 25.25 8.36 2.48
C ARG A 14 23.94 8.85 1.83
N GLY A 15 22.88 9.01 2.62
CA GLY A 15 21.59 9.52 2.18
C GLY A 15 21.54 11.05 2.07
N SER A 16 20.41 11.59 1.64
CA SER A 16 20.18 13.03 1.58
C SER A 16 19.88 13.59 2.98
N LEU A 17 20.56 14.67 3.37
CA LEU A 17 20.33 15.38 4.64
C LEU A 17 18.87 15.84 4.81
N LEU A 18 18.24 16.28 3.71
CA LEU A 18 16.90 16.83 3.70
C LEU A 18 15.79 15.78 3.49
N ALA A 19 16.14 14.51 3.25
CA ALA A 19 15.14 13.46 3.00
C ALA A 19 14.20 13.27 4.19
N VAL A 20 14.76 13.16 5.41
CA VAL A 20 13.95 12.94 6.63
C VAL A 20 13.22 14.22 7.06
N PRO A 21 13.87 15.40 7.18
CA PRO A 21 13.17 16.64 7.48
C PRO A 21 12.10 17.01 6.45
N GLY A 22 12.38 16.82 5.16
CA GLY A 22 11.42 17.07 4.09
C GLY A 22 10.21 16.14 4.15
N ALA A 23 10.42 14.86 4.46
CA ALA A 23 9.33 13.91 4.68
C ALA A 23 8.49 14.29 5.91
N ALA A 24 9.12 14.69 7.01
CA ALA A 24 8.45 15.12 8.24
C ALA A 24 7.63 16.41 8.01
N ALA A 25 8.19 17.41 7.34
CA ALA A 25 7.48 18.64 7.01
C ALA A 25 6.27 18.38 6.10
N ARG A 26 6.43 17.53 5.09
CA ARG A 26 5.33 17.11 4.21
C ARG A 26 4.24 16.37 4.99
N ALA A 27 4.62 15.45 5.88
CA ALA A 27 3.68 14.73 6.72
C ALA A 27 2.90 15.67 7.64
N ALA A 28 3.56 16.63 8.27
CA ALA A 28 2.92 17.63 9.12
C ALA A 28 1.91 18.49 8.35
N LEU A 29 2.29 18.98 7.15
CA LEU A 29 1.41 19.75 6.29
C LEU A 29 0.22 18.93 5.80
N GLN A 30 0.44 17.68 5.40
CA GLN A 30 -0.64 16.79 4.96
C GLN A 30 -1.61 16.46 6.09
N LEU A 31 -1.10 16.18 7.31
CA LEU A 31 -1.95 15.92 8.48
C LEU A 31 -2.76 17.15 8.89
N ALA A 32 -2.16 18.35 8.87
CA ALA A 32 -2.88 19.59 9.12
C ALA A 32 -4.00 19.82 8.09
N ALA A 33 -3.72 19.62 6.80
CA ALA A 33 -4.72 19.73 5.74
C ALA A 33 -5.85 18.72 5.92
N VAL A 34 -5.52 17.45 6.22
CA VAL A 34 -6.51 16.40 6.48
C VAL A 34 -7.36 16.73 7.71
N ALA A 35 -6.75 17.24 8.79
CA ALA A 35 -7.48 17.62 10.00
C ALA A 35 -8.50 18.74 9.72
N MET A 36 -8.13 19.76 8.95
CA MET A 36 -9.05 20.84 8.54
C MET A 36 -10.20 20.30 7.67
N VAL A 37 -9.87 19.48 6.68
CA VAL A 37 -10.88 18.86 5.79
C VAL A 37 -11.81 17.94 6.58
N LEU A 38 -11.29 17.16 7.52
CA LEU A 38 -12.07 16.27 8.37
C LEU A 38 -13.04 17.07 9.24
N ALA A 39 -12.56 18.13 9.89
CA ALA A 39 -13.39 19.00 10.72
C ALA A 39 -14.57 19.58 9.92
N ALA A 40 -14.35 20.00 8.67
CA ALA A 40 -15.38 20.48 7.77
C ALA A 40 -16.30 19.36 7.22
N ALA A 41 -15.76 18.17 6.98
CA ALA A 41 -16.48 17.04 6.37
C ALA A 41 -17.36 16.26 7.36
N MET A 42 -17.12 16.38 8.67
CA MET A 42 -17.82 15.61 9.70
C MET A 42 -19.33 15.95 9.80
N THR A 43 -19.77 17.05 9.23
CA THR A 43 -21.15 17.53 9.37
C THR A 43 -22.14 16.85 8.43
N ARG A 44 -21.68 16.26 7.31
CA ARG A 44 -22.56 15.63 6.30
C ARG A 44 -21.94 14.37 5.71
N LEU A 45 -22.74 13.32 5.52
CA LEU A 45 -22.30 12.07 4.88
C LEU A 45 -21.77 12.27 3.44
N TRP A 46 -22.34 13.20 2.70
CA TRP A 46 -21.90 13.52 1.35
C TRP A 46 -20.46 14.05 1.31
N SER A 47 -20.10 14.93 2.24
CA SER A 47 -18.72 15.44 2.32
C SER A 47 -17.72 14.35 2.71
N SER A 48 -18.12 13.42 3.58
CA SER A 48 -17.31 12.25 3.91
C SER A 48 -17.09 11.35 2.68
N ALA A 49 -18.14 11.10 1.88
CA ALA A 49 -18.02 10.31 0.65
C ALA A 49 -17.05 10.96 -0.36
N LEU A 50 -17.08 12.28 -0.50
CA LEU A 50 -16.12 13.01 -1.34
C LEU A 50 -14.67 12.85 -0.84
N VAL A 51 -14.45 12.94 0.47
CA VAL A 51 -13.13 12.72 1.07
C VAL A 51 -12.63 11.30 0.79
N LEU A 52 -13.48 10.28 0.97
CA LEU A 52 -13.13 8.89 0.66
C LEU A 52 -12.78 8.70 -0.82
N ALA A 53 -13.52 9.31 -1.72
CA ALA A 53 -13.23 9.27 -3.16
C ALA A 53 -11.88 9.91 -3.50
N VAL A 54 -11.58 11.08 -2.91
CA VAL A 54 -10.28 11.75 -3.08
C VAL A 54 -9.15 10.90 -2.52
N MET A 55 -9.32 10.33 -1.32
CA MET A 55 -8.34 9.43 -0.71
C MET A 55 -8.07 8.22 -1.62
N PHE A 56 -9.12 7.60 -2.17
CA PHE A 56 -9.00 6.47 -3.09
C PHE A 56 -8.25 6.86 -4.38
N ALA A 57 -8.56 8.01 -4.98
CA ALA A 57 -7.88 8.51 -6.17
C ALA A 57 -6.38 8.75 -5.91
N VAL A 58 -6.05 9.42 -4.79
CA VAL A 58 -4.66 9.67 -4.39
C VAL A 58 -3.91 8.38 -4.09
N ALA A 59 -4.54 7.42 -3.41
CA ALA A 59 -3.95 6.11 -3.13
C ALA A 59 -3.68 5.34 -4.43
N SER A 60 -4.62 5.33 -5.38
CA SER A 60 -4.48 4.68 -6.68
C SER A 60 -3.34 5.26 -7.49
N LEU A 61 -3.23 6.58 -7.57
CA LEU A 61 -2.12 7.27 -8.23
C LEU A 61 -0.78 7.00 -7.54
N THR A 62 -0.77 6.94 -6.22
CA THR A 62 0.43 6.65 -5.43
C THR A 62 0.88 5.21 -5.63
N ALA A 63 -0.04 4.24 -5.63
CA ALA A 63 0.25 2.84 -5.92
C ALA A 63 0.84 2.69 -7.33
N ALA A 64 0.22 3.33 -8.33
CA ALA A 64 0.69 3.33 -9.69
C ALA A 64 2.14 3.84 -9.82
N ARG A 65 2.47 4.94 -9.14
CA ARG A 65 3.84 5.49 -9.13
C ARG A 65 4.85 4.59 -8.41
N ARG A 66 4.44 3.98 -7.27
CA ARG A 66 5.34 3.14 -6.45
C ARG A 66 5.58 1.75 -7.05
N SER A 67 4.68 1.26 -7.89
CA SER A 67 4.80 -0.05 -8.54
C SER A 67 5.91 -0.09 -9.58
N GLU A 68 6.37 1.07 -10.07
CA GLU A 68 7.32 1.20 -11.18
C GLU A 68 6.85 0.46 -12.46
N ALA A 69 5.54 0.21 -12.57
CA ALA A 69 4.94 -0.37 -13.75
C ALA A 69 4.94 0.66 -14.89
N GLY A 70 5.32 0.23 -16.07
CA GLY A 70 5.32 1.09 -17.25
C GLY A 70 3.94 1.18 -17.88
N ARG A 71 3.39 0.05 -18.27
CA ARG A 71 2.03 -0.05 -18.84
C ARG A 71 1.06 -0.66 -17.83
N GLY A 72 -0.17 -0.16 -17.82
CA GLY A 72 -1.24 -0.74 -17.04
C GLY A 72 -1.19 -0.42 -15.54
N SER A 73 -0.36 0.51 -15.09
CA SER A 73 -0.28 0.91 -13.68
C SER A 73 -1.63 1.39 -13.12
N GLN A 74 -2.52 1.90 -13.96
CA GLN A 74 -3.89 2.27 -13.59
C GLN A 74 -4.74 1.09 -13.09
N TRP A 75 -4.44 -0.14 -13.50
CA TRP A 75 -5.13 -1.33 -13.02
C TRP A 75 -4.93 -1.60 -11.53
N LEU A 76 -3.94 -0.97 -10.90
CA LEU A 76 -3.79 -1.01 -9.45
C LEU A 76 -4.99 -0.40 -8.71
N ALA A 77 -5.71 0.53 -9.33
CA ALA A 77 -6.98 1.02 -8.76
C ALA A 77 -8.00 -0.12 -8.60
N VAL A 78 -8.04 -1.08 -9.52
CA VAL A 78 -8.93 -2.25 -9.42
C VAL A 78 -8.50 -3.15 -8.26
N ALA A 79 -7.20 -3.34 -8.05
CA ALA A 79 -6.69 -4.09 -6.91
C ALA A 79 -7.05 -3.43 -5.56
N LEU A 80 -6.91 -2.11 -5.47
CA LEU A 80 -7.33 -1.36 -4.29
C LEU A 80 -8.85 -1.46 -4.08
N ALA A 81 -9.63 -1.29 -5.15
CA ALA A 81 -11.09 -1.43 -5.09
C ALA A 81 -11.50 -2.82 -4.61
N ALA A 82 -10.86 -3.89 -5.10
CA ALA A 82 -11.14 -5.27 -4.66
C ALA A 82 -10.88 -5.45 -3.15
N GLY A 83 -9.77 -4.94 -2.63
CA GLY A 83 -9.49 -4.98 -1.19
C GLY A 83 -10.51 -4.20 -0.37
N MET A 84 -10.89 -2.99 -0.84
CA MET A 84 -11.87 -2.16 -0.14
C MET A 84 -13.28 -2.76 -0.19
N THR A 85 -13.71 -3.31 -1.31
CA THR A 85 -15.04 -3.95 -1.46
C THR A 85 -15.13 -5.27 -0.69
N ALA A 86 -14.03 -5.96 -0.46
CA ALA A 86 -14.02 -7.16 0.39
C ALA A 86 -14.25 -6.84 1.87
N VAL A 87 -13.83 -5.66 2.34
CA VAL A 87 -13.80 -5.32 3.78
C VAL A 87 -14.86 -4.31 4.16
N MET A 88 -15.04 -3.21 3.41
CA MET A 88 -15.93 -2.13 3.82
C MET A 88 -17.38 -2.58 4.01
N PRO A 89 -17.99 -3.40 3.11
CA PRO A 89 -19.35 -3.88 3.35
C PRO A 89 -19.48 -4.71 4.62
N LEU A 90 -18.49 -5.57 4.93
CA LEU A 90 -18.50 -6.38 6.15
C LEU A 90 -18.49 -5.49 7.41
N LEU A 91 -17.62 -4.47 7.46
CA LEU A 91 -17.53 -3.55 8.57
C LEU A 91 -18.81 -2.72 8.76
N LEU A 92 -19.49 -2.37 7.68
CA LEU A 92 -20.72 -1.60 7.72
C LEU A 92 -21.93 -2.46 8.08
N LEU A 93 -22.05 -3.68 7.53
CA LEU A 93 -23.15 -4.61 7.80
C LEU A 93 -23.12 -5.11 9.24
N THR A 94 -21.93 -5.36 9.80
CA THR A 94 -21.76 -5.76 11.20
C THR A 94 -21.99 -4.61 12.19
N ARG A 95 -22.17 -3.39 11.70
CA ARG A 95 -22.32 -2.16 12.51
C ARG A 95 -21.19 -1.90 13.51
N VAL A 96 -20.06 -2.55 13.35
CA VAL A 96 -18.87 -2.34 14.20
C VAL A 96 -18.30 -0.94 13.96
N VAL A 97 -18.38 -0.45 12.72
CA VAL A 97 -18.05 0.93 12.38
C VAL A 97 -19.36 1.69 12.14
N PRO A 98 -19.68 2.69 12.95
CA PRO A 98 -20.87 3.50 12.74
C PRO A 98 -20.79 4.28 11.43
N LEU A 99 -21.94 4.46 10.77
CA LEU A 99 -22.08 5.22 9.51
C LEU A 99 -21.93 6.74 9.76
N THR A 100 -20.85 7.13 10.40
CA THR A 100 -20.47 8.53 10.64
C THR A 100 -19.14 8.83 9.97
N GLY A 101 -18.98 10.03 9.41
CA GLY A 101 -17.74 10.43 8.77
C GLY A 101 -16.51 10.32 9.69
N VAL A 102 -16.71 10.59 10.99
CA VAL A 102 -15.70 10.51 12.05
C VAL A 102 -15.11 9.11 12.18
N ALA A 103 -15.94 8.08 12.07
CA ALA A 103 -15.50 6.68 12.19
C ALA A 103 -15.07 6.09 10.85
N LEU A 104 -15.80 6.41 9.75
CA LEU A 104 -15.53 5.85 8.42
C LEU A 104 -14.20 6.30 7.84
N VAL A 105 -13.89 7.59 7.90
CA VAL A 105 -12.71 8.14 7.22
C VAL A 105 -11.40 7.58 7.78
N PRO A 106 -11.17 7.49 9.10
CA PRO A 106 -9.95 6.88 9.64
C PRO A 106 -9.82 5.40 9.31
N VAL A 107 -10.90 4.62 9.49
CA VAL A 107 -10.88 3.17 9.21
C VAL A 107 -10.62 2.91 7.73
N PHE A 108 -11.33 3.61 6.84
CA PHE A 108 -11.09 3.56 5.41
C PHE A 108 -9.64 3.92 5.06
N GLY A 109 -9.10 4.98 5.66
CA GLY A 109 -7.74 5.43 5.42
C GLY A 109 -6.67 4.41 5.82
N ILE A 110 -6.85 3.73 6.98
CA ILE A 110 -5.94 2.68 7.44
C ILE A 110 -5.96 1.51 6.48
N VAL A 111 -7.15 1.00 6.14
CA VAL A 111 -7.31 -0.16 5.25
C VAL A 111 -6.82 0.16 3.85
N LEU A 112 -7.20 1.30 3.29
CA LEU A 112 -6.76 1.75 1.97
C LEU A 112 -5.24 1.95 1.90
N GLY A 113 -4.65 2.60 2.90
CA GLY A 113 -3.21 2.88 2.95
C GLY A 113 -2.36 1.60 3.01
N GLY A 114 -2.80 0.63 3.81
CA GLY A 114 -2.16 -0.68 3.88
C GLY A 114 -2.31 -1.47 2.59
N THR A 115 -3.52 -1.51 2.01
CA THR A 115 -3.78 -2.18 0.73
C THR A 115 -2.98 -1.54 -0.41
N MET A 116 -2.89 -0.21 -0.44
CA MET A 116 -2.06 0.54 -1.39
C MET A 116 -0.60 0.11 -1.31
N THR A 117 -0.05 0.04 -0.11
CA THR A 117 1.37 -0.30 0.09
C THR A 117 1.66 -1.75 -0.29
N ALA A 118 0.82 -2.70 0.14
CA ALA A 118 0.96 -4.11 -0.20
C ALA A 118 0.81 -4.35 -1.71
N SER A 119 -0.21 -3.75 -2.35
CA SER A 119 -0.45 -3.90 -3.79
C SER A 119 0.67 -3.29 -4.64
N ALA A 120 1.18 -2.11 -4.27
CA ALA A 120 2.30 -1.49 -4.97
C ALA A 120 3.58 -2.32 -4.84
N MET A 121 3.86 -2.86 -3.65
CA MET A 121 5.02 -3.72 -3.41
C MET A 121 4.90 -5.06 -4.13
N ALA A 122 3.71 -5.68 -4.13
CA ALA A 122 3.42 -6.90 -4.86
C ALA A 122 3.65 -6.73 -6.36
N ALA A 123 3.11 -5.66 -6.94
CA ALA A 123 3.30 -5.35 -8.36
C ALA A 123 4.79 -5.17 -8.70
N ARG A 124 5.51 -4.38 -7.91
CA ARG A 124 6.94 -4.15 -8.12
C ARG A 124 7.74 -5.45 -8.05
N ARG A 125 7.58 -6.24 -6.98
CA ARG A 125 8.30 -7.50 -6.79
C ARG A 125 7.96 -8.53 -7.86
N ALA A 126 6.69 -8.63 -8.26
CA ALA A 126 6.27 -9.52 -9.35
C ALA A 126 6.92 -9.12 -10.68
N LEU A 127 6.94 -7.84 -11.03
CA LEU A 127 7.59 -7.34 -12.24
C LEU A 127 9.11 -7.51 -12.20
N ASP A 128 9.75 -7.33 -11.03
CA ASP A 128 11.17 -7.60 -10.85
C ASP A 128 11.48 -9.10 -11.07
N ALA A 129 10.66 -9.99 -10.49
CA ALA A 129 10.82 -11.43 -10.63
C ALA A 129 10.67 -11.88 -12.10
N LEU A 130 9.67 -11.38 -12.83
CA LEU A 130 9.49 -11.71 -14.25
C LEU A 130 10.67 -11.22 -15.09
N SER A 131 11.26 -10.07 -14.78
CA SER A 131 12.43 -9.57 -15.53
C SER A 131 13.70 -10.35 -15.23
N LEU A 132 13.89 -10.79 -13.97
CA LEU A 132 15.08 -11.53 -13.54
C LEU A 132 15.02 -13.01 -13.93
N ARG A 133 13.82 -13.58 -13.99
CA ARG A 133 13.56 -15.02 -14.19
C ARG A 133 12.82 -15.30 -15.50
N ALA A 134 13.07 -14.48 -16.53
CA ALA A 134 12.41 -14.63 -17.84
C ALA A 134 12.62 -16.03 -18.45
N GLY A 135 13.79 -16.62 -18.29
CA GLY A 135 14.08 -17.98 -18.76
C GLY A 135 13.24 -19.07 -18.09
N GLU A 136 12.79 -18.86 -16.85
CA GLU A 136 11.87 -19.80 -16.18
C GLU A 136 10.47 -19.74 -16.80
N VAL A 137 10.01 -18.53 -17.17
CA VAL A 137 8.75 -18.36 -17.91
C VAL A 137 8.82 -19.05 -19.27
N GLU A 138 9.94 -18.91 -20.00
CA GLU A 138 10.14 -19.58 -21.29
C GLU A 138 10.19 -21.11 -21.15
N ALA A 139 10.85 -21.62 -20.10
CA ALA A 139 10.89 -23.04 -19.80
C ALA A 139 9.47 -23.59 -19.49
N ALA A 140 8.69 -22.89 -18.67
CA ALA A 140 7.32 -23.27 -18.37
C ALA A 140 6.43 -23.29 -19.60
N LEU A 141 6.56 -22.30 -20.49
CA LEU A 141 5.88 -22.28 -21.79
C LEU A 141 6.28 -23.46 -22.66
N SER A 142 7.56 -23.85 -22.68
CA SER A 142 8.04 -25.00 -23.42
C SER A 142 7.49 -26.34 -22.91
N LEU A 143 7.10 -26.39 -21.65
CA LEU A 143 6.40 -27.54 -21.02
C LEU A 143 4.89 -27.53 -21.29
N GLY A 144 4.37 -26.54 -22.01
CA GLY A 144 2.97 -26.46 -22.39
C GLY A 144 2.06 -25.69 -21.43
N LEU A 145 2.62 -24.99 -20.45
CA LEU A 145 1.84 -24.10 -19.58
C LEU A 145 1.33 -22.90 -20.38
N SER A 146 0.16 -22.36 -19.99
CA SER A 146 -0.33 -21.10 -20.56
C SER A 146 0.59 -19.93 -20.17
N GLU A 147 0.57 -18.82 -20.93
CA GLU A 147 1.32 -17.61 -20.57
C GLU A 147 0.98 -17.12 -19.16
N ARG A 148 -0.29 -17.19 -18.78
CA ARG A 148 -0.76 -16.80 -17.45
C ARG A 148 -0.12 -17.68 -16.38
N ASP A 149 -0.18 -19.00 -16.56
CA ASP A 149 0.30 -19.94 -15.52
C ASP A 149 1.83 -19.94 -15.44
N SER A 150 2.52 -19.81 -16.56
CA SER A 150 3.98 -19.66 -16.60
C SER A 150 4.47 -18.43 -15.84
N ARG A 151 3.74 -17.30 -15.97
CA ARG A 151 4.05 -16.08 -15.21
C ARG A 151 3.66 -16.22 -13.75
N MET A 152 2.52 -16.85 -13.46
CA MET A 152 2.03 -17.05 -12.09
C MET A 152 3.02 -17.88 -11.27
N GLU A 153 3.58 -18.95 -11.85
CA GLU A 153 4.59 -19.79 -11.20
C GLU A 153 5.80 -18.99 -10.72
N VAL A 154 6.23 -18.03 -11.52
CA VAL A 154 7.39 -17.18 -11.18
C VAL A 154 7.05 -16.12 -10.11
N ILE A 155 5.82 -15.59 -10.11
CA ILE A 155 5.45 -14.45 -9.25
C ILE A 155 4.76 -14.84 -7.94
N GLU A 156 4.30 -16.08 -7.75
CA GLU A 156 3.55 -16.51 -6.57
C GLU A 156 4.28 -16.18 -5.27
N ARG A 157 5.55 -16.56 -5.17
CA ARG A 157 6.38 -16.30 -3.99
C ARG A 157 6.62 -14.81 -3.74
N PRO A 158 7.04 -13.98 -4.72
CA PRO A 158 7.11 -12.53 -4.59
C PRO A 158 5.82 -11.84 -4.13
N LEU A 159 4.65 -12.35 -4.55
CA LEU A 159 3.35 -11.84 -4.11
C LEU A 159 3.12 -12.13 -2.63
N THR A 160 3.38 -13.36 -2.19
CA THR A 160 3.27 -13.76 -0.77
C THR A 160 4.21 -12.94 0.10
N ASP A 161 5.45 -12.74 -0.35
CA ASP A 161 6.45 -11.93 0.37
C ASP A 161 6.02 -10.46 0.54
N ALA A 162 5.15 -9.95 -0.31
CA ALA A 162 4.61 -8.58 -0.16
C ALA A 162 3.66 -8.44 1.04
N LEU A 163 3.10 -9.53 1.56
CA LEU A 163 2.22 -9.54 2.73
C LEU A 163 2.97 -9.72 4.05
N LEU A 164 4.22 -10.20 4.02
CA LEU A 164 4.99 -10.53 5.23
C LEU A 164 5.09 -9.38 6.23
N PRO A 165 5.38 -8.10 5.84
CA PRO A 165 5.52 -7.02 6.81
C PRO A 165 4.25 -6.80 7.65
N ASN A 166 3.08 -6.98 7.06
CA ASN A 166 1.81 -6.79 7.74
C ASN A 166 1.42 -8.00 8.59
N LEU A 167 1.77 -9.21 8.15
CA LEU A 167 1.63 -10.41 8.97
C LEU A 167 2.53 -10.34 10.21
N ASP A 168 3.75 -9.87 10.08
CA ASP A 168 4.68 -9.71 11.20
C ASP A 168 4.20 -8.60 12.15
N GLN A 169 3.66 -7.50 11.62
CA GLN A 169 3.01 -6.48 12.44
C GLN A 169 1.84 -7.05 13.24
N ALA A 170 1.02 -7.90 12.63
CA ALA A 170 -0.10 -8.55 13.34
C ALA A 170 0.38 -9.52 14.42
N ARG A 171 1.44 -10.30 14.16
CA ARG A 171 2.03 -11.23 15.13
C ARG A 171 2.67 -10.54 16.33
N THR A 172 3.22 -9.35 16.13
CA THR A 172 3.93 -8.59 17.18
C THR A 172 3.05 -7.56 17.88
N ALA A 173 1.83 -7.33 17.36
CA ALA A 173 0.88 -6.40 17.95
C ALA A 173 0.49 -6.82 19.38
N GLY A 174 0.56 -5.88 20.30
CA GLY A 174 0.26 -6.10 21.72
C GLY A 174 1.42 -6.62 22.56
N LEU A 175 2.43 -7.27 21.95
CA LEU A 175 3.61 -7.77 22.67
C LEU A 175 4.83 -6.84 22.53
N VAL A 176 5.11 -6.43 21.30
CA VAL A 176 6.27 -5.59 20.96
C VAL A 176 5.83 -4.19 20.58
N THR A 177 4.70 -4.08 19.90
CA THR A 177 4.18 -2.79 19.40
C THR A 177 2.74 -2.56 19.86
N LEU A 178 2.43 -1.33 20.22
CA LEU A 178 1.05 -0.87 20.42
C LEU A 178 0.68 -0.01 19.19
N PRO A 179 -0.18 -0.51 18.29
CA PRO A 179 -0.58 0.23 17.11
C PRO A 179 -1.36 1.50 17.47
N GLY A 180 -1.28 2.52 16.60
CA GLY A 180 -1.90 3.82 16.86
C GLY A 180 -3.41 3.79 17.10
N ALA A 181 -4.14 2.88 16.45
CA ALA A 181 -5.57 2.73 16.66
C ALA A 181 -5.89 2.23 18.09
N PHE A 182 -5.09 1.29 18.62
CA PHE A 182 -5.20 0.86 20.03
C PHE A 182 -5.01 2.02 20.99
N VAL A 183 -3.91 2.77 20.82
CA VAL A 183 -3.58 3.91 21.68
C VAL A 183 -4.64 4.99 21.59
N GLY A 184 -5.13 5.31 20.38
CA GLY A 184 -6.19 6.30 20.17
C GLY A 184 -7.49 5.94 20.88
N VAL A 185 -7.95 4.69 20.76
CA VAL A 185 -9.18 4.23 21.43
C VAL A 185 -8.98 4.16 22.94
N LEU A 186 -7.82 3.70 23.42
CA LEU A 186 -7.51 3.66 24.85
C LEU A 186 -7.56 5.05 25.49
N LEU A 187 -6.95 6.05 24.84
CA LEU A 187 -6.96 7.42 25.33
C LEU A 187 -8.36 8.06 25.29
N ALA A 188 -9.18 7.69 24.29
CA ALA A 188 -10.53 8.23 24.16
C ALA A 188 -11.55 7.61 25.12
N THR A 189 -11.41 6.31 25.45
CA THR A 189 -12.41 5.56 26.21
C THR A 189 -11.96 5.12 27.61
N GLY A 190 -10.66 5.12 27.87
CA GLY A 190 -10.06 4.57 29.09
C GLY A 190 -10.14 3.05 29.19
N SER A 191 -10.68 2.34 28.17
CA SER A 191 -10.93 0.89 28.20
C SER A 191 -9.92 0.14 27.31
N ALA A 192 -9.02 -0.62 27.95
CA ALA A 192 -8.05 -1.47 27.24
C ALA A 192 -8.72 -2.61 26.46
N THR A 193 -9.82 -3.15 27.01
CA THR A 193 -10.59 -4.22 26.35
C THR A 193 -11.21 -3.74 25.05
N GLN A 194 -11.83 -2.56 25.07
CA GLN A 194 -12.44 -1.96 23.89
C GLN A 194 -11.36 -1.58 22.84
N ALA A 195 -10.25 -1.01 23.29
CA ALA A 195 -9.11 -0.68 22.42
C ALA A 195 -8.55 -1.94 21.75
N GLY A 196 -8.42 -3.05 22.49
CA GLY A 196 -8.00 -4.34 21.97
C GLY A 196 -8.95 -4.91 20.92
N ALA A 197 -10.25 -4.89 21.18
CA ALA A 197 -11.25 -5.38 20.24
C ALA A 197 -11.24 -4.60 18.91
N VAL A 198 -11.20 -3.27 18.98
CA VAL A 198 -11.09 -2.42 17.78
C VAL A 198 -9.79 -2.68 17.02
N GLN A 199 -8.67 -2.83 17.71
CA GLN A 199 -7.39 -3.08 17.08
C GLN A 199 -7.35 -4.43 16.35
N VAL A 200 -7.87 -5.50 16.96
CA VAL A 200 -7.95 -6.82 16.32
C VAL A 200 -8.82 -6.77 15.06
N LEU A 201 -9.96 -6.08 15.14
CA LEU A 201 -10.82 -5.89 13.99
C LEU A 201 -10.09 -5.17 12.83
N VAL A 202 -9.40 -4.06 13.15
CA VAL A 202 -8.64 -3.30 12.16
C VAL A 202 -7.53 -4.16 11.53
N LEU A 203 -6.81 -4.97 12.32
CA LEU A 203 -5.77 -5.86 11.81
C LEU A 203 -6.32 -6.93 10.87
N ILE A 204 -7.42 -7.60 11.25
CA ILE A 204 -8.03 -8.63 10.41
C ILE A 204 -8.56 -8.01 9.11
N SER A 205 -9.21 -6.85 9.21
CA SER A 205 -9.71 -6.11 8.04
C SER A 205 -8.58 -5.73 7.09
N LEU A 206 -7.46 -5.27 7.65
CA LEU A 206 -6.28 -4.89 6.89
C LEU A 206 -5.67 -6.09 6.16
N LEU A 207 -5.49 -7.22 6.84
CA LEU A 207 -4.95 -8.44 6.25
C LEU A 207 -5.84 -8.98 5.11
N LEU A 208 -7.17 -8.97 5.31
CA LEU A 208 -8.11 -9.40 4.27
C LEU A 208 -8.05 -8.48 3.05
N ALA A 209 -8.11 -7.17 3.25
CA ALA A 209 -8.04 -6.21 2.16
C ALA A 209 -6.74 -6.32 1.35
N GLN A 210 -5.62 -6.51 2.04
CA GLN A 210 -4.31 -6.67 1.41
C GLN A 210 -4.22 -7.99 0.64
N ALA A 211 -4.69 -9.10 1.21
CA ALA A 211 -4.71 -10.40 0.51
C ALA A 211 -5.53 -10.31 -0.79
N CYS A 212 -6.73 -9.72 -0.74
CA CYS A 212 -7.55 -9.51 -1.93
C CYS A 212 -6.86 -8.59 -2.95
N GLY A 213 -6.29 -7.47 -2.50
CA GLY A 213 -5.57 -6.55 -3.37
C GLY A 213 -4.36 -7.19 -4.05
N VAL A 214 -3.55 -7.93 -3.29
CA VAL A 214 -2.35 -8.63 -3.82
C VAL A 214 -2.74 -9.76 -4.78
N ALA A 215 -3.81 -10.52 -4.49
CA ALA A 215 -4.32 -11.55 -5.40
C ALA A 215 -4.74 -10.97 -6.75
N VAL A 216 -5.44 -9.83 -6.74
CA VAL A 216 -5.83 -9.13 -7.98
C VAL A 216 -4.61 -8.60 -8.72
N VAL A 217 -3.60 -8.06 -8.02
CA VAL A 217 -2.33 -7.66 -8.64
C VAL A 217 -1.66 -8.85 -9.33
N GLY A 218 -1.57 -10.00 -8.66
CA GLY A 218 -1.00 -11.21 -9.22
C GLY A 218 -1.68 -11.63 -10.52
N GLU A 219 -3.00 -11.64 -10.53
CA GLU A 219 -3.78 -11.98 -11.72
C GLU A 219 -3.59 -10.97 -12.86
N LEU A 220 -3.52 -9.68 -12.54
CA LEU A 220 -3.31 -8.63 -13.55
C LEU A 220 -1.90 -8.68 -14.15
N VAL A 221 -0.87 -9.01 -13.34
CA VAL A 221 0.50 -9.19 -13.81
C VAL A 221 0.63 -10.47 -14.63
N ALA A 222 0.07 -11.59 -14.16
CA ALA A 222 0.09 -12.86 -14.87
C ALA A 222 -0.60 -12.77 -16.23
N ARG A 223 -1.70 -12.04 -16.34
CA ARG A 223 -2.39 -11.76 -17.62
C ARG A 223 -1.70 -10.69 -18.47
N GLY A 224 -0.56 -10.16 -18.08
CA GLY A 224 0.16 -9.13 -18.82
C GLY A 224 -0.56 -7.78 -18.92
N LYS A 225 -1.55 -7.51 -18.06
CA LYS A 225 -2.23 -6.20 -18.01
C LYS A 225 -1.37 -5.13 -17.33
N ILE A 226 -0.52 -5.55 -16.39
CA ILE A 226 0.49 -4.71 -15.75
C ILE A 226 1.84 -5.23 -16.18
N THR A 227 2.61 -4.41 -16.88
CA THR A 227 3.92 -4.79 -17.40
C THR A 227 4.93 -3.68 -17.15
N ARG A 228 6.22 -4.06 -17.06
CA ARG A 228 7.30 -3.08 -17.13
C ARG A 228 7.54 -2.72 -18.61
N VAL A 229 7.80 -1.46 -18.89
CA VAL A 229 8.30 -1.09 -20.23
C VAL A 229 9.75 -1.54 -20.25
N ASP A 230 10.03 -2.63 -20.95
CA ASP A 230 11.42 -3.03 -21.22
C ASP A 230 12.11 -1.87 -21.93
N PRO A 231 13.31 -1.48 -21.48
CA PRO A 231 14.12 -0.58 -22.28
C PRO A 231 14.37 -1.28 -23.61
N VAL A 232 13.88 -0.68 -24.71
CA VAL A 232 14.07 -1.20 -26.07
C VAL A 232 15.53 -1.62 -26.21
N PRO A 233 15.86 -2.88 -26.57
CA PRO A 233 17.24 -3.32 -26.76
C PRO A 233 17.91 -2.37 -27.76
N GLY A 234 18.96 -1.62 -27.33
CA GLY A 234 19.66 -0.64 -28.16
C GLY A 234 19.45 0.83 -27.79
N ARG A 235 18.47 1.18 -26.97
CA ARG A 235 18.36 2.55 -26.45
C ARG A 235 19.09 2.64 -25.11
N ARG A 236 20.34 3.09 -25.12
CA ARG A 236 21.09 3.43 -23.90
C ARG A 236 20.21 4.38 -23.05
N PRO A 237 20.06 4.14 -21.74
CA PRO A 237 19.33 5.07 -20.89
C PRO A 237 19.94 6.46 -21.07
N GLY A 238 19.09 7.41 -21.44
CA GLY A 238 19.55 8.76 -21.70
C GLY A 238 20.31 9.30 -20.49
N ARG A 239 21.35 10.08 -20.72
CA ARG A 239 22.29 10.66 -19.74
C ARG A 239 21.66 11.24 -18.45
N ARG A 240 20.35 11.48 -18.45
CA ARG A 240 19.60 11.94 -17.27
C ARG A 240 19.46 10.90 -16.15
N PHE A 241 19.46 9.60 -16.45
CA PHE A 241 19.39 8.55 -15.41
C PHE A 241 20.73 8.34 -14.70
N ALA A 242 21.85 8.52 -15.39
CA ALA A 242 23.19 8.39 -14.80
C ALA A 242 23.53 9.51 -13.81
N LEU A 243 22.85 10.66 -13.87
CA LEU A 243 23.05 11.79 -12.94
C LEU A 243 22.25 11.65 -11.65
N LEU A 244 21.18 10.85 -11.64
CA LEU A 244 20.37 10.59 -10.42
C LEU A 244 20.95 9.47 -9.53
N GLN A 245 21.83 8.63 -10.08
CA GLN A 245 22.56 7.61 -9.31
C GLN A 245 23.87 8.11 -8.69
N ARG A 246 24.30 9.34 -9.00
CA ARG A 246 25.51 9.96 -8.44
C ARG A 246 25.24 11.08 -7.43
N ARG A 247 24.00 11.22 -6.96
CA ARG A 247 23.69 12.15 -5.85
C ARG A 247 23.07 11.44 -4.66
#